data_e3a1633d2e4c8fd6f1e3fcbb687d49fb
#
_entry.id   e3a1633d2e4c8fd6f1e3fcbb687d49fb
#
_cell.length_a   1.000
_cell.length_b   1.000
_cell.length_c   1.000
_cell.angle_alpha   90.00
_cell.angle_beta   90.00
_cell.angle_gamma   90.00
#
_symmetry.space_group_name_H-M   'P 1'
#
loop_
_entity.id
_entity.type
_entity.pdbx_description
1 polymer ?
#
loop_
_entity_poly.entity_id
_entity_poly.type
_entity_poly.pdbx_seq_one_letter_code
_entity_poly.pdbx_strand_id
1 'polypeptide(L)'
;MKNSKRKSDCPINFGLELFGDRWTFLIVRDLMFKGKHYFGEFVNSEEKIATNLLSDRLSMLESENMIFRSKDKNHKQKIIYKLTKKGIDLMPVLIEIIMWSALYDEKSAVDMNFVKMVNEDKEGLIKELTAHL
;
A
#
# COMPACT_ATOMS: atom_id res chain seq x y z
N MET A 1 -4.68 -7.93 15.28
CA MET A 1 -4.80 -9.19 14.79
C MET A 1 -4.00 -10.26 15.47
N LYS A 2 -3.16 -9.86 16.27
CA LYS A 2 -2.23 -10.70 16.89
C LYS A 2 -2.81 -11.95 17.54
N ASN A 3 -4.04 -11.97 17.96
CA ASN A 3 -4.64 -13.11 18.61
C ASN A 3 -5.55 -13.93 17.72
N SER A 4 -5.60 -13.60 16.46
CA SER A 4 -6.44 -14.32 15.52
C SER A 4 -5.81 -15.64 15.15
N LYS A 5 -6.58 -16.69 15.22
CA LYS A 5 -6.16 -17.97 14.69
C LYS A 5 -6.16 -17.91 13.17
N ARG A 6 -5.10 -18.40 12.56
CA ARG A 6 -5.05 -18.54 11.12
C ARG A 6 -6.10 -19.54 10.66
N LYS A 7 -6.79 -19.20 9.59
CA LYS A 7 -7.80 -20.11 9.04
C LYS A 7 -7.16 -21.33 8.37
N SER A 8 -5.95 -21.18 7.85
CA SER A 8 -5.22 -22.28 7.22
C SER A 8 -3.75 -21.88 7.08
N ASP A 9 -2.92 -22.82 6.66
CA ASP A 9 -1.49 -22.56 6.39
C ASP A 9 -1.23 -22.15 4.94
N CYS A 10 -2.28 -21.93 4.16
CA CYS A 10 -2.14 -21.49 2.79
C CYS A 10 -1.50 -20.08 2.74
N PRO A 11 -0.44 -19.87 1.95
CA PRO A 11 0.17 -18.54 1.86
C PRO A 11 -0.77 -17.49 1.28
N ILE A 12 -1.72 -17.87 0.43
CA ILE A 12 -2.70 -16.93 -0.06
C ILE A 12 -3.58 -16.46 1.09
N ASN A 13 -4.02 -17.38 1.95
CA ASN A 13 -4.80 -17.03 3.12
C ASN A 13 -4.03 -16.11 4.06
N PHE A 14 -2.74 -16.39 4.25
CA PHE A 14 -1.91 -15.53 5.10
C PHE A 14 -1.94 -14.08 4.61
N GLY A 15 -1.73 -13.88 3.32
CA GLY A 15 -1.78 -12.53 2.73
C GLY A 15 -3.15 -11.89 2.89
N LEU A 16 -4.21 -12.65 2.60
CA LEU A 16 -5.57 -12.09 2.68
C LEU A 16 -5.95 -11.71 4.11
N GLU A 17 -5.43 -12.40 5.11
CA GLU A 17 -5.69 -12.00 6.49
C GLU A 17 -5.06 -10.67 6.84
N LEU A 18 -3.96 -10.30 6.18
CA LEU A 18 -3.28 -9.03 6.40
C LEU A 18 -3.86 -7.91 5.53
N PHE A 19 -4.12 -8.19 4.26
CA PHE A 19 -4.48 -7.13 3.31
C PHE A 19 -5.70 -7.47 2.44
N GLY A 20 -6.53 -8.42 2.86
CA GLY A 20 -7.69 -8.80 2.06
C GLY A 20 -8.87 -7.85 2.14
N ASP A 21 -8.85 -6.88 3.03
CA ASP A 21 -9.89 -5.87 3.10
C ASP A 21 -9.67 -4.80 2.02
N ARG A 22 -10.71 -4.03 1.78
CA ARG A 22 -10.68 -3.01 0.73
C ARG A 22 -9.63 -1.92 0.97
N TRP A 23 -9.42 -1.52 2.21
CA TRP A 23 -8.73 -0.27 2.50
C TRP A 23 -7.22 -0.40 2.66
N THR A 24 -6.73 -1.55 3.08
CA THR A 24 -5.31 -1.73 3.37
C THR A 24 -4.44 -1.44 2.15
N PHE A 25 -4.75 -2.03 1.00
CA PHE A 25 -3.97 -1.79 -0.20
C PHE A 25 -4.13 -0.36 -0.75
N LEU A 26 -5.28 0.27 -0.51
CA LEU A 26 -5.43 1.67 -0.94
C LEU A 26 -4.51 2.59 -0.13
N ILE A 27 -4.36 2.32 1.16
CA ILE A 27 -3.41 3.05 2.00
C ILE A 27 -1.97 2.79 1.56
N VAL A 28 -1.64 1.53 1.33
CA VAL A 28 -0.29 1.16 0.86
C VAL A 28 0.00 1.81 -0.49
N ARG A 29 -0.99 1.83 -1.40
CA ARG A 29 -0.87 2.55 -2.67
C ARG A 29 -0.51 4.01 -2.47
N ASP A 30 -1.21 4.68 -1.55
CA ASP A 30 -0.97 6.09 -1.28
C ASP A 30 0.45 6.34 -0.78
N LEU A 31 0.94 5.47 0.10
CA LEU A 31 2.30 5.56 0.61
C LEU A 31 3.34 5.24 -0.47
N MET A 32 3.02 4.29 -1.34
CA MET A 32 3.97 3.74 -2.29
C MET A 32 4.04 4.55 -3.58
N PHE A 33 2.88 4.92 -4.13
CA PHE A 33 2.79 5.51 -5.45
C PHE A 33 2.31 6.97 -5.47
N LYS A 34 1.65 7.43 -4.42
CA LYS A 34 1.05 8.77 -4.40
C LYS A 34 1.83 9.77 -3.55
N GLY A 35 2.91 9.34 -2.91
CA GLY A 35 3.73 10.23 -2.09
C GLY A 35 3.01 10.79 -0.88
N LYS A 36 2.00 10.11 -0.39
CA LYS A 36 1.25 10.55 0.78
C LYS A 36 1.85 9.99 2.05
N HIS A 37 1.94 10.83 3.09
CA HIS A 37 2.57 10.44 4.35
C HIS A 37 1.81 10.93 5.56
N TYR A 38 0.84 11.81 5.41
CA TYR A 38 0.11 12.39 6.52
C TYR A 38 -1.33 11.89 6.57
N PHE A 39 -1.85 11.79 7.79
CA PHE A 39 -3.23 11.31 8.01
C PHE A 39 -4.23 12.05 7.12
N GLY A 40 -4.14 13.38 7.09
CA GLY A 40 -5.06 14.19 6.28
C GLY A 40 -4.99 13.89 4.80
N GLU A 41 -3.81 13.53 4.31
CA GLU A 41 -3.66 13.19 2.90
C GLU A 41 -4.40 11.89 2.55
N PHE A 42 -4.36 10.91 3.46
CA PHE A 42 -5.10 9.66 3.24
C PHE A 42 -6.62 9.91 3.27
N VAL A 43 -7.08 10.76 4.19
CA VAL A 43 -8.50 11.11 4.29
C VAL A 43 -9.01 11.71 2.99
N ASN A 44 -8.16 12.49 2.32
CA ASN A 44 -8.54 13.18 1.08
C ASN A 44 -8.39 12.34 -0.17
N SER A 45 -8.08 11.06 -0.02
CA SER A 45 -8.04 10.16 -1.17
C SER A 45 -9.42 10.05 -1.82
N GLU A 46 -9.41 9.77 -3.12
CA GLU A 46 -10.62 9.75 -3.93
C GLU A 46 -11.68 8.78 -3.40
N GLU A 47 -11.24 7.68 -2.82
CA GLU A 47 -12.15 6.64 -2.31
C GLU A 47 -12.86 7.02 -1.01
N LYS A 48 -12.41 8.09 -0.34
CA LYS A 48 -13.13 8.66 0.82
C LYS A 48 -13.25 7.72 2.01
N ILE A 49 -12.14 7.24 2.53
CA ILE A 49 -12.14 6.38 3.72
C ILE A 49 -12.62 7.18 4.95
N ALA A 50 -13.46 6.56 5.77
CA ALA A 50 -13.87 7.16 7.04
C ALA A 50 -12.67 7.24 8.00
N THR A 51 -12.61 8.31 8.79
CA THR A 51 -11.43 8.58 9.64
C THR A 51 -11.20 7.51 10.69
N ASN A 52 -12.27 6.97 11.28
CA ASN A 52 -12.11 5.90 12.27
C ASN A 52 -11.58 4.61 11.64
N LEU A 53 -12.01 4.32 10.43
CA LEU A 53 -11.52 3.16 9.69
C LEU A 53 -10.06 3.34 9.29
N LEU A 54 -9.70 4.55 8.84
CA LEU A 54 -8.31 4.87 8.51
C LEU A 54 -7.41 4.69 9.72
N SER A 55 -7.81 5.23 10.88
CA SER A 55 -7.06 5.07 12.13
C SER A 55 -6.85 3.60 12.46
N ASP A 56 -7.90 2.80 12.31
CA ASP A 56 -7.85 1.37 12.59
C ASP A 56 -6.88 0.66 11.64
N ARG A 57 -6.96 0.96 10.36
CA ARG A 57 -6.08 0.33 9.36
C ARG A 57 -4.62 0.74 9.56
N LEU A 58 -4.36 2.00 9.86
CA LEU A 58 -2.98 2.45 10.14
C LEU A 58 -2.42 1.77 11.37
N SER A 59 -3.22 1.63 12.43
CA SER A 59 -2.79 0.91 13.63
C SER A 59 -2.47 -0.54 13.34
N MET A 60 -3.30 -1.20 12.55
CA MET A 60 -3.07 -2.59 12.15
C MET A 60 -1.78 -2.71 11.34
N LEU A 61 -1.60 -1.84 10.35
CA LEU A 61 -0.40 -1.86 9.52
C LEU A 61 0.86 -1.63 10.36
N GLU A 62 0.78 -0.75 11.35
CA GLU A 62 1.90 -0.50 12.24
C GLU A 62 2.17 -1.71 13.13
N SER A 63 1.14 -2.32 13.68
CA SER A 63 1.29 -3.51 14.55
C SER A 63 1.85 -4.71 13.79
N GLU A 64 1.57 -4.80 12.49
CA GLU A 64 2.08 -5.86 11.64
C GLU A 64 3.45 -5.51 11.03
N ASN A 65 4.02 -4.41 11.47
CA ASN A 65 5.34 -3.95 11.02
C ASN A 65 5.42 -3.67 9.51
N MET A 66 4.31 -3.23 8.94
CA MET A 66 4.24 -2.86 7.53
C MET A 66 4.57 -1.39 7.32
N ILE A 67 4.24 -0.57 8.30
CA ILE A 67 4.55 0.86 8.30
C ILE A 67 5.12 1.24 9.67
N PHE A 68 5.75 2.39 9.71
CA PHE A 68 6.15 3.01 10.97
C PHE A 68 5.81 4.49 10.91
N ARG A 69 5.65 5.08 12.08
CA ARG A 69 5.37 6.51 12.16
C ARG A 69 6.49 7.22 12.89
N SER A 70 6.71 8.47 12.51
CA SER A 70 7.68 9.31 13.15
C SER A 70 7.17 10.74 13.14
N LYS A 71 7.84 11.62 13.89
CA LYS A 71 7.48 13.03 13.86
C LYS A 71 8.13 13.70 12.66
N ASP A 72 7.38 14.61 12.04
CA ASP A 72 7.91 15.41 10.95
C ASP A 72 8.99 16.34 11.49
N LYS A 73 10.16 16.36 10.85
CA LYS A 73 11.26 17.22 11.25
C LYS A 73 10.91 18.70 11.15
N ASN A 74 10.08 19.05 10.18
CA ASN A 74 9.73 20.45 9.92
C ASN A 74 8.45 20.90 10.65
N HIS A 75 7.60 19.95 11.02
CA HIS A 75 6.33 20.22 11.68
C HIS A 75 6.15 19.25 12.83
N LYS A 76 6.73 19.58 13.97
CA LYS A 76 6.84 18.67 15.12
C LYS A 76 5.52 18.08 15.60
N GLN A 77 4.39 18.68 15.26
CA GLN A 77 3.08 18.20 15.68
C GLN A 77 2.45 17.24 14.68
N LYS A 78 3.08 17.08 13.52
CA LYS A 78 2.58 16.18 12.50
C LYS A 78 3.28 14.84 12.57
N ILE A 79 2.51 13.78 12.36
CA ILE A 79 3.01 12.42 12.27
C ILE A 79 3.19 12.08 10.81
N ILE A 80 4.35 11.53 10.46
CA ILE A 80 4.65 11.00 9.13
C ILE A 80 4.56 9.49 9.20
N TYR A 81 3.88 8.89 8.22
CA TYR A 81 3.84 7.44 8.04
C TYR A 81 4.71 7.04 6.86
N LYS A 82 5.48 5.98 7.03
CA LYS A 82 6.34 5.45 5.97
C LYS A 82 6.28 3.93 5.96
N LEU A 83 6.52 3.35 4.79
CA LEU A 83 6.58 1.89 4.65
C LEU A 83 7.88 1.36 5.23
N THR A 84 7.78 0.22 5.91
CA THR A 84 8.96 -0.57 6.27
C THR A 84 9.39 -1.39 5.07
N LYS A 85 10.52 -2.10 5.18
CA LYS A 85 10.93 -3.05 4.16
C LYS A 85 9.82 -4.08 3.87
N LYS A 86 9.18 -4.57 4.92
CA LYS A 86 8.08 -5.53 4.78
C LYS A 86 6.92 -4.94 3.97
N GLY A 87 6.59 -3.66 4.24
CA GLY A 87 5.56 -2.98 3.48
C GLY A 87 5.96 -2.73 2.02
N ILE A 88 7.21 -2.34 1.79
CA ILE A 88 7.73 -2.12 0.44
C ILE A 88 7.69 -3.42 -0.38
N ASP A 89 7.89 -4.56 0.28
CA ASP A 89 7.87 -5.85 -0.40
C ASP A 89 6.50 -6.23 -0.95
N LEU A 90 5.46 -5.45 -0.66
CA LEU A 90 4.14 -5.62 -1.29
C LEU A 90 4.08 -5.00 -2.69
N MET A 91 5.09 -4.26 -3.12
CA MET A 91 5.05 -3.60 -4.44
C MET A 91 4.76 -4.57 -5.58
N PRO A 92 5.39 -5.76 -5.65
CA PRO A 92 5.06 -6.70 -6.73
C PRO A 92 3.58 -7.10 -6.74
N VAL A 93 2.98 -7.23 -5.55
CA VAL A 93 1.56 -7.59 -5.48
C VAL A 93 0.68 -6.48 -6.05
N LEU A 94 0.96 -5.23 -5.67
CA LEU A 94 0.20 -4.09 -6.20
C LEU A 94 0.38 -3.96 -7.71
N ILE A 95 1.58 -4.18 -8.21
CA ILE A 95 1.84 -4.12 -9.65
C ILE A 95 1.02 -5.17 -10.38
N GLU A 96 0.91 -6.40 -9.84
CA GLU A 96 0.11 -7.43 -10.49
C GLU A 96 -1.38 -7.08 -10.48
N ILE A 97 -1.87 -6.43 -9.44
CA ILE A 97 -3.24 -5.93 -9.43
C ILE A 97 -3.45 -4.90 -10.54
N ILE A 98 -2.50 -3.98 -10.68
CA ILE A 98 -2.56 -2.97 -11.74
C ILE A 98 -2.59 -3.63 -13.12
N MET A 99 -1.73 -4.63 -13.33
CA MET A 99 -1.63 -5.30 -14.62
C MET A 99 -2.89 -6.09 -14.95
N TRP A 100 -3.46 -6.77 -13.95
CA TRP A 100 -4.72 -7.48 -14.14
C TRP A 100 -5.85 -6.52 -14.48
N SER A 101 -5.91 -5.39 -13.76
CA SER A 101 -6.92 -4.37 -14.00
C SER A 101 -6.79 -3.75 -15.39
N ALA A 102 -5.56 -3.54 -15.84
CA ALA A 102 -5.32 -2.99 -17.18
C ALA A 102 -5.88 -3.89 -18.28
N LEU A 103 -5.94 -5.20 -18.05
CA LEU A 103 -6.48 -6.14 -19.03
C LEU A 103 -8.01 -6.10 -19.10
N TYR A 104 -8.68 -5.86 -17.99
CA TYR A 104 -10.11 -6.11 -17.91
C TYR A 104 -10.97 -4.90 -17.59
N ASP A 105 -10.37 -3.78 -17.18
CA ASP A 105 -11.12 -2.57 -16.84
C ASP A 105 -10.73 -1.43 -17.76
N GLU A 106 -11.61 -1.16 -18.73
CA GLU A 106 -11.37 -0.09 -19.71
C GLU A 106 -11.37 1.30 -19.09
N LYS A 107 -11.97 1.44 -17.90
CA LYS A 107 -12.08 2.74 -17.22
C LYS A 107 -10.95 2.98 -16.23
N SER A 108 -10.07 2.01 -16.03
CA SER A 108 -8.95 2.18 -15.11
C SER A 108 -8.04 3.32 -15.56
N ALA A 109 -7.60 4.11 -14.59
CA ALA A 109 -6.65 5.19 -14.85
C ALA A 109 -5.22 4.61 -14.90
N VAL A 110 -5.02 3.62 -15.75
CA VAL A 110 -3.72 2.98 -15.90
C VAL A 110 -2.89 3.75 -16.92
N ASP A 111 -1.68 4.12 -16.52
CA ASP A 111 -0.72 4.71 -17.43
C ASP A 111 -0.16 3.59 -18.32
N MET A 112 -0.41 3.67 -19.61
CA MET A 112 0.05 2.63 -20.55
C MET A 112 1.57 2.58 -20.64
N ASN A 113 2.26 3.67 -20.36
CA ASN A 113 3.72 3.65 -20.27
C ASN A 113 4.17 2.79 -19.10
N PHE A 114 3.45 2.85 -17.98
CA PHE A 114 3.74 2.00 -16.84
C PHE A 114 3.59 0.53 -17.20
N VAL A 115 2.49 0.18 -17.89
CA VAL A 115 2.25 -1.19 -18.33
C VAL A 115 3.39 -1.66 -19.24
N LYS A 116 3.82 -0.82 -20.16
CA LYS A 116 4.93 -1.13 -21.05
C LYS A 116 6.21 -1.39 -20.27
N MET A 117 6.51 -0.53 -19.29
CA MET A 117 7.71 -0.68 -18.48
C MET A 117 7.70 -1.97 -17.66
N VAL A 118 6.53 -2.34 -17.12
CA VAL A 118 6.39 -3.61 -16.39
C VAL A 118 6.67 -4.78 -17.32
N ASN A 119 6.11 -4.75 -18.51
CA ASN A 119 6.29 -5.84 -19.47
C ASN A 119 7.72 -5.96 -19.97
N GLU A 120 8.44 -4.85 -20.07
CA GLU A 120 9.82 -4.85 -20.56
C GLU A 120 10.81 -5.29 -19.48
N ASP A 121 10.68 -4.79 -18.27
CA ASP A 121 11.61 -5.10 -17.18
C ASP A 121 10.97 -4.82 -15.83
N LYS A 122 10.15 -5.75 -15.37
CA LYS A 122 9.44 -5.60 -14.10
C LYS A 122 10.40 -5.48 -12.92
N GLU A 123 11.44 -6.30 -12.89
CA GLU A 123 12.39 -6.29 -11.78
C GLU A 123 13.16 -4.98 -11.70
N GLY A 124 13.59 -4.46 -12.83
CA GLY A 124 14.28 -3.17 -12.89
C GLY A 124 13.39 -2.03 -12.48
N LEU A 125 12.12 -2.06 -12.90
CA LEU A 125 11.16 -1.04 -12.52
C LEU A 125 10.92 -1.05 -11.01
N ILE A 126 10.73 -2.22 -10.41
CA ILE A 126 10.54 -2.34 -8.96
C ILE A 126 11.75 -1.78 -8.22
N LYS A 127 12.94 -2.12 -8.66
CA LYS A 127 14.17 -1.64 -8.07
C LYS A 127 14.27 -0.12 -8.11
N GLU A 128 13.92 0.48 -9.24
CA GLU A 128 13.93 1.92 -9.40
C GLU A 128 12.90 2.59 -8.50
N LEU A 129 11.67 2.07 -8.48
CA LEU A 129 10.60 2.64 -7.66
C LEU A 129 10.90 2.52 -6.16
N THR A 130 11.44 1.38 -5.72
CA THR A 130 11.74 1.19 -4.30
C THR A 130 12.92 2.05 -3.85
N ALA A 131 13.81 2.44 -4.75
CA ALA A 131 14.94 3.29 -4.41
C ALA A 131 14.49 4.67 -3.91
N HIS A 132 13.27 5.09 -4.23
CA HIS A 132 12.72 6.37 -3.82
C HIS A 132 11.88 6.28 -2.55
N LEU A 133 11.74 5.11 -1.99
CA LEU A 133 10.99 4.89 -0.76
C LEU A 133 11.91 4.74 0.43
#